data_7bf0e0b88a55262b77849b72b21f79bc
#
_entry.id   7bf0e0b88a55262b77849b72b21f79bc
#
_cell.length_a   1.000
_cell.length_b   1.000
_cell.length_c   1.000
_cell.angle_alpha   90.00
_cell.angle_beta   90.00
_cell.angle_gamma   90.00
#
_symmetry.space_group_name_H-M   'P 1'
#
loop_
_entity.id
_entity.type
_entity.pdbx_description
1 polymer ?
#
loop_
_entity_poly.entity_id
_entity_poly.type
_entity_poly.pdbx_seq_one_letter_code
_entity_poly.pdbx_strand_id
1 'polypeptide(L)'
;MTDTKTTKSKTKTTLSQKQKTAIGIGLLGILLIAILVGVVFVFQNKTDEFSVNTGVDASTLTGDAQTLTVGEDGVEITSGGIYELKTNIESGCVIVRADNADVELILNNVSITNSDGPAIYVESADNFYLQLVGSNTLVATTSSDFNGAIYSKDDILIYGDGSLDITSNIDGIVGKDDLQIDGGKFTISAEDDGIVGKDSIKVTGGVFDITAGGDGFKTSNETEKGDAEFTGGTFTINTGSDGLQIIANLLISGGTFDITAGNGSGTTSTSSQWLGSNTSDSSSTKGIKADSSVQIDGGTITVNSQDDAFHSNGNVTINGGVINLASGDDGMHADNDLTINGGTINVTKAYEGIEGGTITVNDGDIKVVATDDGFNAAGGSDTTSGRVGGQNSFAGDTSKVLTINGGTIYVNASGDGLDSNGNLYIAGGTTYVDGPTNNGNGPIDYGDSGCEFKITGGTLIAVGSSGMAVNATSATQTTVMINLTSSYTGALTFGDISYSPAKSYQSVLISSDKLSLGSTYTLKINNTDIQSVTLNNVITTSGTAGMRPGMGQGQQGGMQGGGRR
;
A
#
# COMPACT_ATOMS: atom_id res chain seq x y z
N MET A 1 -20.22 -6.37 89.21
CA MET A 1 -19.23 -6.58 88.18
C MET A 1 -19.68 -5.76 86.99
N THR A 2 -19.05 -4.63 86.80
CA THR A 2 -19.52 -3.52 85.98
C THR A 2 -18.76 -3.55 84.60
N ASP A 3 -19.55 -3.71 83.59
CA ASP A 3 -19.05 -3.65 82.22
C ASP A 3 -18.98 -2.21 81.71
N THR A 4 -17.79 -1.71 81.39
CA THR A 4 -17.57 -0.35 80.89
C THR A 4 -17.47 -0.40 79.35
N LYS A 5 -18.53 0.04 78.65
CA LYS A 5 -18.52 0.27 77.18
C LYS A 5 -17.82 1.60 76.89
N THR A 6 -16.67 1.50 76.17
CA THR A 6 -15.97 2.67 75.66
C THR A 6 -16.52 3.04 74.27
N THR A 7 -17.16 4.18 74.15
CA THR A 7 -17.67 4.79 72.92
C THR A 7 -16.53 5.54 72.22
N LYS A 8 -16.08 5.08 71.06
CA LYS A 8 -15.15 5.84 70.20
C LYS A 8 -15.93 6.87 69.36
N SER A 9 -15.72 8.14 69.66
CA SER A 9 -16.15 9.27 68.85
C SER A 9 -15.36 9.33 67.54
N LYS A 10 -16.05 9.25 66.38
CA LYS A 10 -15.47 9.51 65.05
C LYS A 10 -15.52 11.00 64.77
N THR A 11 -14.40 11.70 64.91
CA THR A 11 -14.23 13.08 64.46
C THR A 11 -14.17 13.12 62.94
N LYS A 12 -15.19 13.69 62.29
CA LYS A 12 -15.16 14.01 60.87
C LYS A 12 -14.28 15.25 60.67
N THR A 13 -13.07 15.07 60.18
CA THR A 13 -12.20 16.16 59.75
C THR A 13 -12.66 16.65 58.36
N THR A 14 -13.30 17.80 58.31
CA THR A 14 -13.65 18.50 57.07
C THR A 14 -12.42 19.23 56.55
N LEU A 15 -11.91 18.82 55.40
CA LEU A 15 -10.80 19.49 54.71
C LEU A 15 -11.17 20.93 54.32
N SER A 16 -10.29 21.88 54.56
CA SER A 16 -10.48 23.28 54.18
C SER A 16 -10.51 23.45 52.65
N GLN A 17 -11.11 24.56 52.20
CA GLN A 17 -11.23 24.86 50.77
C GLN A 17 -9.86 24.88 50.03
N LYS A 18 -8.82 25.37 50.73
CA LYS A 18 -7.43 25.34 50.19
C LYS A 18 -6.87 23.91 50.06
N GLN A 19 -7.22 23.00 50.95
CA GLN A 19 -6.80 21.59 50.86
C GLN A 19 -7.56 20.84 49.76
N LYS A 20 -8.83 21.17 49.49
CA LYS A 20 -9.59 20.62 48.35
C LYS A 20 -9.05 21.10 47.01
N THR A 21 -8.62 22.36 46.90
CA THR A 21 -8.00 22.93 45.71
C THR A 21 -6.62 22.31 45.46
N ALA A 22 -5.81 22.10 46.51
CA ALA A 22 -4.50 21.45 46.38
C ALA A 22 -4.61 19.97 45.94
N ILE A 23 -5.61 19.23 46.45
CA ILE A 23 -5.87 17.85 46.05
C ILE A 23 -6.40 17.80 44.61
N GLY A 24 -7.25 18.76 44.19
CA GLY A 24 -7.74 18.88 42.81
C GLY A 24 -6.63 19.17 41.82
N ILE A 25 -5.70 20.07 42.13
CA ILE A 25 -4.52 20.38 41.29
C ILE A 25 -3.55 19.19 41.24
N GLY A 26 -3.37 18.49 42.39
CA GLY A 26 -2.54 17.28 42.42
C GLY A 26 -3.11 16.13 41.56
N LEU A 27 -4.43 15.92 41.60
CA LEU A 27 -5.12 14.92 40.78
C LEU A 27 -5.09 15.27 39.28
N LEU A 28 -5.23 16.56 38.93
CA LEU A 28 -5.11 17.04 37.56
C LEU A 28 -3.67 16.87 37.01
N GLY A 29 -2.67 17.13 37.88
CA GLY A 29 -1.25 16.91 37.55
C GLY A 29 -0.92 15.43 37.35
N ILE A 30 -1.46 14.53 38.16
CA ILE A 30 -1.29 13.09 38.02
C ILE A 30 -2.01 12.58 36.76
N LEU A 31 -3.18 13.11 36.41
CA LEU A 31 -3.90 12.76 35.20
C LEU A 31 -3.15 13.23 33.94
N LEU A 32 -2.58 14.47 33.97
CA LEU A 32 -1.74 14.98 32.87
C LEU A 32 -0.44 14.19 32.72
N ILE A 33 0.20 13.77 33.80
CA ILE A 33 1.38 12.91 33.76
C ILE A 33 1.02 11.50 33.27
N ALA A 34 -0.13 10.96 33.66
CA ALA A 34 -0.62 9.67 33.19
C ALA A 34 -0.97 9.72 31.69
N ILE A 35 -1.53 10.83 31.20
CA ILE A 35 -1.79 11.05 29.78
C ILE A 35 -0.46 11.22 29.01
N LEU A 36 0.49 12.01 29.53
CA LEU A 36 1.83 12.15 28.91
C LEU A 36 2.61 10.83 28.92
N VAL A 37 2.57 10.07 30.03
CA VAL A 37 3.20 8.74 30.10
C VAL A 37 2.46 7.75 29.22
N GLY A 38 1.13 7.81 29.12
CA GLY A 38 0.33 7.00 28.20
C GLY A 38 0.64 7.33 26.75
N VAL A 39 0.75 8.61 26.39
CA VAL A 39 1.17 9.05 25.04
C VAL A 39 2.62 8.65 24.77
N VAL A 40 3.54 8.79 25.73
CA VAL A 40 4.94 8.31 25.58
C VAL A 40 4.99 6.78 25.51
N PHE A 41 4.11 6.04 26.23
CA PHE A 41 4.03 4.58 26.11
C PHE A 41 3.39 4.13 24.78
N VAL A 42 2.48 4.90 24.20
CA VAL A 42 1.92 4.62 22.87
C VAL A 42 2.96 4.92 21.78
N PHE A 43 3.85 5.91 21.99
CA PHE A 43 5.00 6.15 21.11
C PHE A 43 6.23 5.27 21.39
N GLN A 44 6.24 4.47 22.47
CA GLN A 44 7.31 3.52 22.80
C GLN A 44 6.90 2.04 22.70
N ASN A 45 5.72 1.72 22.22
CA ASN A 45 5.55 0.46 21.55
C ASN A 45 6.31 0.59 20.20
N LYS A 46 7.64 0.43 20.26
CA LYS A 46 8.35 -0.13 19.14
C LYS A 46 7.59 -1.43 18.82
N THR A 47 6.78 -1.42 17.81
CA THR A 47 6.64 -2.61 16.98
C THR A 47 8.06 -3.04 16.73
N ASP A 48 8.42 -4.28 16.98
CA ASP A 48 9.70 -4.82 16.53
C ASP A 48 9.78 -4.41 15.06
N GLU A 49 10.71 -3.47 14.76
CA GLU A 49 10.84 -2.93 13.41
C GLU A 49 11.18 -4.14 12.55
N PHE A 50 10.30 -4.47 11.62
CA PHE A 50 10.56 -5.51 10.64
C PHE A 50 11.88 -5.13 9.94
N SER A 51 12.83 -6.03 9.93
CA SER A 51 14.13 -5.86 9.29
C SER A 51 14.61 -7.21 8.80
N VAL A 52 15.01 -7.27 7.56
CA VAL A 52 15.58 -8.46 6.97
C VAL A 52 17.00 -8.65 7.51
N ASN A 53 17.24 -9.77 8.15
CA ASN A 53 18.56 -10.20 8.56
C ASN A 53 19.06 -11.27 7.58
N THR A 54 19.92 -10.87 6.65
CA THR A 54 20.48 -11.76 5.64
C THR A 54 21.61 -12.65 6.18
N GLY A 55 22.00 -12.52 7.45
CA GLY A 55 23.15 -13.23 7.98
C GLY A 55 24.51 -12.81 7.40
N VAL A 56 24.50 -12.05 6.30
CA VAL A 56 25.70 -11.59 5.60
C VAL A 56 26.09 -10.20 6.08
N ASP A 57 27.17 -10.13 6.83
CA ASP A 57 27.80 -8.86 7.20
C ASP A 57 28.82 -8.43 6.14
N ALA A 58 29.29 -7.18 6.21
CA ALA A 58 30.40 -6.72 5.37
C ALA A 58 31.60 -7.67 5.50
N SER A 59 32.30 -7.94 4.38
CA SER A 59 33.45 -8.84 4.37
C SER A 59 34.46 -8.47 5.46
N THR A 60 34.75 -9.44 6.32
CA THR A 60 35.78 -9.35 7.35
C THR A 60 37.12 -9.89 6.88
N LEU A 61 37.20 -10.37 5.63
CA LEU A 61 38.41 -10.88 5.03
C LEU A 61 39.50 -9.79 4.97
N THR A 62 40.69 -10.16 5.34
CA THR A 62 41.85 -9.29 5.38
C THR A 62 43.03 -9.92 4.66
N GLY A 63 43.77 -9.11 3.92
CA GLY A 63 44.95 -9.55 3.20
C GLY A 63 45.01 -8.99 1.78
N ASP A 64 46.05 -9.35 1.05
CA ASP A 64 46.19 -8.95 -0.36
C ASP A 64 45.36 -9.90 -1.25
N ALA A 65 44.66 -9.35 -2.22
CA ALA A 65 43.91 -10.13 -3.19
C ALA A 65 44.85 -10.97 -4.08
N GLN A 66 44.52 -12.24 -4.25
CA GLN A 66 45.22 -13.13 -5.17
C GLN A 66 44.67 -12.92 -6.58
N THR A 67 45.56 -12.52 -7.51
CA THR A 67 45.12 -12.39 -8.94
C THR A 67 44.87 -13.77 -9.52
N LEU A 68 43.69 -13.95 -10.06
CA LEU A 68 43.26 -15.19 -10.70
C LEU A 68 43.89 -15.37 -12.08
N THR A 69 44.29 -16.60 -12.38
CA THR A 69 44.75 -16.98 -13.73
C THR A 69 43.64 -17.75 -14.44
N VAL A 70 43.23 -17.25 -15.59
CA VAL A 70 42.15 -17.85 -16.38
C VAL A 70 42.67 -19.04 -17.16
N GLY A 71 42.02 -20.21 -17.00
CA GLY A 71 42.23 -21.44 -17.78
C GLY A 71 41.37 -21.49 -19.05
N GLU A 72 41.35 -22.64 -19.70
CA GLU A 72 40.53 -22.85 -20.93
C GLU A 72 39.03 -22.80 -20.65
N ASP A 73 38.59 -23.32 -19.50
CA ASP A 73 37.17 -23.39 -19.07
C ASP A 73 36.78 -22.31 -18.07
N GLY A 74 37.65 -21.34 -17.80
CA GLY A 74 37.46 -20.27 -16.82
C GLY A 74 38.34 -20.40 -15.56
N VAL A 75 37.77 -20.20 -14.38
CA VAL A 75 38.47 -20.19 -13.10
C VAL A 75 37.72 -21.00 -12.04
N GLU A 76 38.45 -21.78 -11.25
CA GLU A 76 37.91 -22.47 -10.08
C GLU A 76 38.59 -21.94 -8.80
N ILE A 77 37.77 -21.53 -7.82
CA ILE A 77 38.19 -21.10 -6.48
C ILE A 77 37.80 -22.20 -5.51
N THR A 78 38.80 -22.82 -4.86
CA THR A 78 38.58 -24.00 -3.98
C THR A 78 38.96 -23.76 -2.52
N SER A 79 39.22 -22.52 -2.13
CA SER A 79 39.52 -22.17 -0.73
C SER A 79 39.08 -20.75 -0.43
N GLY A 80 38.85 -20.48 0.86
CA GLY A 80 38.55 -19.13 1.32
C GLY A 80 39.67 -18.13 1.06
N GLY A 81 39.31 -16.86 0.91
CA GLY A 81 40.25 -15.76 0.71
C GLY A 81 39.73 -14.72 -0.24
N ILE A 82 40.61 -13.73 -0.55
CA ILE A 82 40.32 -12.61 -1.46
C ILE A 82 40.94 -12.89 -2.83
N TYR A 83 40.14 -12.84 -3.85
CA TYR A 83 40.53 -13.14 -5.23
C TYR A 83 40.18 -11.99 -6.15
N GLU A 84 41.05 -11.64 -7.08
CA GLU A 84 40.79 -10.57 -8.05
C GLU A 84 40.89 -11.10 -9.48
N LEU A 85 39.83 -10.91 -10.24
CA LEU A 85 39.78 -11.19 -11.68
C LEU A 85 39.99 -9.90 -12.45
N LYS A 86 41.04 -9.88 -13.31
CA LYS A 86 41.41 -8.77 -14.20
C LYS A 86 41.51 -9.18 -15.66
N THR A 87 41.20 -10.42 -15.96
CA THR A 87 41.31 -11.00 -17.28
C THR A 87 39.96 -11.49 -17.73
N ASN A 88 39.54 -11.16 -18.94
CA ASN A 88 38.29 -11.65 -19.51
C ASN A 88 38.25 -13.16 -19.60
N ILE A 89 37.05 -13.71 -19.46
CA ILE A 89 36.73 -15.10 -19.73
C ILE A 89 35.83 -15.09 -21.00
N GLU A 90 36.39 -15.42 -22.14
CA GLU A 90 35.69 -15.39 -23.43
C GLU A 90 34.73 -16.58 -23.60
N SER A 91 35.01 -17.71 -22.91
CA SER A 91 34.16 -18.90 -22.86
C SER A 91 34.46 -19.66 -21.56
N GLY A 92 33.45 -19.77 -20.70
CA GLY A 92 33.57 -20.41 -19.40
C GLY A 92 33.07 -19.53 -18.26
N CYS A 93 33.37 -19.90 -17.03
CA CYS A 93 32.82 -19.26 -15.84
C CYS A 93 33.82 -19.13 -14.68
N VAL A 94 33.43 -18.42 -13.65
CA VAL A 94 34.04 -18.54 -12.32
C VAL A 94 33.21 -19.50 -11.50
N ILE A 95 33.85 -20.58 -11.00
CA ILE A 95 33.22 -21.55 -10.09
C ILE A 95 33.85 -21.40 -8.71
N VAL A 96 33.01 -21.31 -7.68
CA VAL A 96 33.42 -21.30 -6.27
C VAL A 96 33.00 -22.60 -5.59
N ARG A 97 33.97 -23.35 -5.05
CA ARG A 97 33.81 -24.57 -4.27
C ARG A 97 34.71 -24.49 -3.04
N ALA A 98 34.30 -23.72 -2.06
CA ALA A 98 35.09 -23.44 -0.87
C ALA A 98 34.27 -23.72 0.39
N ASP A 99 33.97 -24.99 0.62
CA ASP A 99 33.10 -25.43 1.72
C ASP A 99 33.48 -24.82 3.06
N ASN A 100 32.52 -24.22 3.76
CA ASN A 100 32.66 -23.59 5.08
C ASN A 100 33.76 -22.51 5.12
N ALA A 101 33.91 -21.74 4.06
CA ALA A 101 34.88 -20.67 3.99
C ALA A 101 34.32 -19.45 3.26
N ASP A 102 34.68 -18.26 3.77
CA ASP A 102 34.36 -17.00 3.12
C ASP A 102 35.20 -16.80 1.88
N VAL A 103 34.58 -16.40 0.79
CA VAL A 103 35.22 -16.07 -0.48
C VAL A 103 34.83 -14.69 -0.94
N GLU A 104 35.82 -13.84 -1.19
CA GLU A 104 35.61 -12.55 -1.83
C GLU A 104 36.17 -12.59 -3.26
N LEU A 105 35.30 -12.30 -4.24
CA LEU A 105 35.68 -12.14 -5.63
C LEU A 105 35.58 -10.67 -6.02
N ILE A 106 36.70 -10.08 -6.43
CA ILE A 106 36.76 -8.74 -6.98
C ILE A 106 36.71 -8.82 -8.50
N LEU A 107 35.67 -8.30 -9.13
CA LEU A 107 35.63 -8.08 -10.58
C LEU A 107 36.21 -6.70 -10.88
N ASN A 108 37.27 -6.66 -11.68
CA ASN A 108 37.98 -5.42 -11.99
C ASN A 108 38.16 -5.24 -13.50
N ASN A 109 37.21 -4.57 -14.13
CA ASN A 109 37.15 -4.30 -15.56
C ASN A 109 37.20 -5.58 -16.41
N VAL A 110 36.30 -6.52 -16.17
CA VAL A 110 36.28 -7.81 -16.85
C VAL A 110 34.97 -8.08 -17.58
N SER A 111 35.06 -8.92 -18.59
CA SER A 111 33.92 -9.53 -19.26
C SER A 111 34.00 -11.05 -19.12
N ILE A 112 32.88 -11.66 -18.73
CA ILE A 112 32.72 -13.11 -18.65
C ILE A 112 31.58 -13.53 -19.55
N THR A 113 31.86 -14.44 -20.50
CA THR A 113 30.85 -15.03 -21.36
C THR A 113 30.80 -16.53 -21.14
N ASN A 114 29.62 -17.04 -20.81
CA ASN A 114 29.38 -18.48 -20.72
C ASN A 114 28.12 -18.84 -21.54
N SER A 115 28.30 -19.68 -22.53
CA SER A 115 27.21 -20.15 -23.40
C SER A 115 26.54 -21.44 -22.93
N ASP A 116 26.98 -22.00 -21.77
CA ASP A 116 26.50 -23.28 -21.27
C ASP A 116 26.41 -23.26 -19.70
N GLY A 117 25.89 -22.16 -19.18
CA GLY A 117 25.67 -22.00 -17.74
C GLY A 117 25.91 -20.61 -17.22
N PRO A 118 25.93 -20.42 -15.88
CA PRO A 118 26.20 -19.14 -15.23
C PRO A 118 27.60 -18.60 -15.58
N ALA A 119 27.73 -17.28 -15.66
CA ALA A 119 29.02 -16.62 -15.74
C ALA A 119 29.78 -16.71 -14.39
N ILE A 120 29.04 -16.66 -13.27
CA ILE A 120 29.53 -16.90 -11.92
C ILE A 120 28.64 -17.94 -11.25
N TYR A 121 29.26 -19.05 -10.83
CA TYR A 121 28.59 -20.14 -10.10
C TYR A 121 29.23 -20.37 -8.74
N VAL A 122 28.50 -20.04 -7.68
CA VAL A 122 28.87 -20.39 -6.32
C VAL A 122 28.18 -21.70 -5.96
N GLU A 123 28.96 -22.78 -6.00
CA GLU A 123 28.46 -24.12 -5.64
C GLU A 123 28.49 -24.31 -4.13
N SER A 124 29.53 -23.80 -3.46
CA SER A 124 29.63 -23.80 -2.00
C SER A 124 30.58 -22.71 -1.49
N ALA A 125 30.17 -22.02 -0.43
CA ALA A 125 30.94 -21.11 0.42
C ALA A 125 30.33 -21.09 1.82
N ASP A 126 30.90 -20.37 2.79
CA ASP A 126 30.18 -19.94 3.99
C ASP A 126 29.43 -18.63 3.66
N ASN A 127 30.18 -17.63 3.17
CA ASN A 127 29.64 -16.42 2.57
C ASN A 127 30.39 -16.12 1.26
N PHE A 128 29.66 -15.64 0.25
CA PHE A 128 30.24 -15.17 -0.99
C PHE A 128 30.09 -13.66 -1.13
N TYR A 129 31.20 -12.97 -1.24
CA TYR A 129 31.28 -11.52 -1.42
C TYR A 129 31.68 -11.19 -2.85
N LEU A 130 30.90 -10.39 -3.55
CA LEU A 130 31.19 -9.92 -4.90
C LEU A 130 31.45 -8.41 -4.89
N GLN A 131 32.73 -8.03 -4.98
CA GLN A 131 33.12 -6.62 -5.07
C GLN A 131 33.19 -6.16 -6.52
N LEU A 132 32.52 -5.06 -6.85
CA LEU A 132 32.53 -4.47 -8.17
C LEU A 132 33.51 -3.29 -8.24
N VAL A 133 34.51 -3.40 -9.13
CA VAL A 133 35.49 -2.36 -9.42
C VAL A 133 35.52 -2.11 -10.93
N GLY A 134 35.43 -0.83 -11.34
CA GLY A 134 35.38 -0.45 -12.76
C GLY A 134 34.13 -0.94 -13.49
N SER A 135 34.27 -1.35 -14.73
CA SER A 135 33.14 -1.78 -15.58
C SER A 135 33.23 -3.26 -15.89
N ASN A 136 32.20 -4.02 -15.52
CA ASN A 136 32.16 -5.47 -15.66
C ASN A 136 30.95 -5.89 -16.49
N THR A 137 31.07 -6.96 -17.25
CA THR A 137 30.02 -7.49 -18.12
C THR A 137 29.89 -9.00 -17.93
N LEU A 138 28.67 -9.49 -17.75
CA LEU A 138 28.36 -10.91 -17.71
C LEU A 138 27.35 -11.24 -18.80
N VAL A 139 27.68 -12.22 -19.63
CA VAL A 139 26.77 -12.77 -20.64
C VAL A 139 26.64 -14.27 -20.38
N ALA A 140 25.45 -14.73 -20.12
CA ALA A 140 25.19 -16.11 -19.77
C ALA A 140 24.03 -16.69 -20.58
N THR A 141 24.21 -17.92 -21.07
CA THR A 141 23.13 -18.75 -21.57
C THR A 141 22.99 -19.92 -20.62
N THR A 142 21.97 -19.84 -19.77
CA THR A 142 21.75 -20.77 -18.66
C THR A 142 20.67 -21.80 -18.99
N SER A 143 20.49 -22.77 -18.12
CA SER A 143 19.45 -23.81 -18.22
C SER A 143 18.57 -23.76 -16.96
N SER A 144 17.50 -24.54 -16.95
CA SER A 144 16.60 -24.64 -15.77
C SER A 144 17.28 -25.14 -14.50
N ASP A 145 18.46 -25.79 -14.61
CA ASP A 145 19.21 -26.26 -13.43
C ASP A 145 20.06 -25.14 -12.81
N PHE A 146 20.44 -24.15 -13.63
CA PHE A 146 21.25 -22.97 -13.26
C PHE A 146 20.65 -21.75 -13.94
N ASN A 147 19.61 -21.21 -13.35
CA ASN A 147 18.77 -20.20 -14.02
C ASN A 147 19.26 -18.76 -13.92
N GLY A 148 20.45 -18.45 -13.43
CA GLY A 148 20.97 -17.09 -13.31
C GLY A 148 22.34 -16.89 -13.96
N ALA A 149 22.62 -15.68 -14.47
CA ALA A 149 23.97 -15.31 -14.92
C ALA A 149 24.96 -15.28 -13.75
N ILE A 150 24.53 -14.81 -12.59
CA ILE A 150 25.13 -15.10 -11.30
C ILE A 150 24.20 -16.10 -10.60
N TYR A 151 24.73 -17.22 -10.16
CA TYR A 151 23.98 -18.23 -9.44
C TYR A 151 24.75 -18.66 -8.19
N SER A 152 24.22 -18.31 -7.02
CA SER A 152 24.78 -18.71 -5.72
C SER A 152 23.86 -19.68 -5.01
N LYS A 153 24.43 -20.75 -4.44
CA LYS A 153 23.70 -21.66 -3.56
C LYS A 153 23.72 -21.20 -2.10
N ASP A 154 24.69 -20.37 -1.77
CA ASP A 154 24.92 -19.84 -0.43
C ASP A 154 24.71 -18.32 -0.41
N ASP A 155 24.82 -17.72 0.77
CA ASP A 155 24.64 -16.29 0.99
C ASP A 155 25.52 -15.44 0.07
N ILE A 156 24.95 -14.38 -0.49
CA ILE A 156 25.66 -13.49 -1.38
C ILE A 156 25.50 -12.01 -0.98
N LEU A 157 26.63 -11.32 -0.83
CA LEU A 157 26.69 -9.87 -0.71
C LEU A 157 27.38 -9.27 -1.94
N ILE A 158 26.69 -8.37 -2.66
CA ILE A 158 27.24 -7.61 -3.78
C ILE A 158 27.45 -6.15 -3.37
N TYR A 159 28.64 -5.60 -3.59
CA TYR A 159 28.99 -4.24 -3.17
C TYR A 159 30.08 -3.62 -4.02
N GLY A 160 30.41 -2.37 -3.76
CA GLY A 160 31.44 -1.61 -4.46
C GLY A 160 30.87 -0.47 -5.31
N ASP A 161 31.78 0.29 -5.95
CA ASP A 161 31.39 1.47 -6.76
C ASP A 161 31.40 1.19 -8.26
N GLY A 162 31.74 -0.04 -8.69
CA GLY A 162 31.81 -0.45 -10.09
C GLY A 162 30.45 -0.65 -10.72
N SER A 163 30.46 -0.93 -12.02
CA SER A 163 29.27 -1.32 -12.78
C SER A 163 29.28 -2.80 -13.14
N LEU A 164 28.07 -3.35 -13.28
CA LEU A 164 27.85 -4.73 -13.72
C LEU A 164 26.70 -4.76 -14.73
N ASP A 165 27.07 -5.03 -15.99
CA ASP A 165 26.12 -5.21 -17.08
C ASP A 165 25.85 -6.70 -17.25
N ILE A 166 24.60 -7.14 -17.10
CA ILE A 166 24.18 -8.54 -17.16
C ILE A 166 23.24 -8.76 -18.35
N THR A 167 23.53 -9.79 -19.15
CA THR A 167 22.60 -10.31 -20.15
C THR A 167 22.42 -11.80 -19.90
N SER A 168 21.17 -12.23 -19.68
CA SER A 168 20.80 -13.62 -19.40
C SER A 168 19.57 -14.03 -20.19
N ASN A 169 19.54 -15.28 -20.63
CA ASN A 169 18.37 -15.90 -21.27
C ASN A 169 17.36 -16.48 -20.26
N ILE A 170 17.62 -16.40 -18.97
CA ILE A 170 16.68 -16.69 -17.87
C ILE A 170 16.81 -15.54 -16.88
N ASP A 171 17.25 -15.78 -15.64
CA ASP A 171 17.35 -14.74 -14.60
C ASP A 171 18.71 -14.01 -14.65
N GLY A 172 18.74 -12.79 -14.14
CA GLY A 172 19.98 -12.04 -14.05
C GLY A 172 20.85 -12.52 -12.90
N ILE A 173 20.39 -12.34 -11.66
CA ILE A 173 21.09 -12.73 -10.42
C ILE A 173 20.20 -13.66 -9.62
N VAL A 174 20.73 -14.79 -9.16
CA VAL A 174 20.00 -15.75 -8.32
C VAL A 174 20.81 -16.12 -7.09
N GLY A 175 20.32 -15.76 -5.92
CA GLY A 175 20.73 -16.28 -4.61
C GLY A 175 19.74 -17.34 -4.16
N LYS A 176 20.22 -18.55 -3.86
CA LYS A 176 19.36 -19.64 -3.33
C LYS A 176 19.23 -19.60 -1.82
N ASP A 177 20.00 -18.78 -1.16
CA ASP A 177 19.87 -18.39 0.23
C ASP A 177 19.66 -16.89 0.34
N ASP A 178 20.26 -16.19 1.27
CA ASP A 178 20.08 -14.75 1.47
C ASP A 178 20.87 -13.89 0.44
N LEU A 179 20.25 -12.87 -0.11
CA LEU A 179 20.87 -11.95 -1.07
C LEU A 179 20.87 -10.52 -0.54
N GLN A 180 22.06 -9.92 -0.44
CA GLN A 180 22.22 -8.52 -0.05
C GLN A 180 22.95 -7.73 -1.13
N ILE A 181 22.53 -6.49 -1.38
CA ILE A 181 23.20 -5.55 -2.28
C ILE A 181 23.39 -4.20 -1.57
N ASP A 182 24.65 -3.82 -1.36
CA ASP A 182 24.98 -2.58 -0.64
C ASP A 182 25.43 -1.45 -1.57
N GLY A 183 25.69 -1.73 -2.85
CA GLY A 183 26.14 -0.72 -3.81
C GLY A 183 26.40 -1.30 -5.20
N GLY A 184 26.92 -0.48 -6.09
CA GLY A 184 27.18 -0.82 -7.50
C GLY A 184 26.18 -0.17 -8.44
N LYS A 185 26.48 -0.31 -9.76
CA LYS A 185 25.57 0.10 -10.84
C LYS A 185 25.26 -1.10 -11.69
N PHE A 186 23.99 -1.44 -11.79
CA PHE A 186 23.51 -2.62 -12.47
C PHE A 186 22.70 -2.23 -13.69
N THR A 187 23.05 -2.82 -14.86
CA THR A 187 22.20 -2.85 -16.03
C THR A 187 21.88 -4.31 -16.30
N ILE A 188 20.64 -4.71 -16.08
CA ILE A 188 20.23 -6.12 -16.18
C ILE A 188 19.21 -6.28 -17.31
N SER A 189 19.52 -7.18 -18.25
CA SER A 189 18.60 -7.65 -19.26
C SER A 189 18.41 -9.16 -19.09
N ALA A 190 17.27 -9.58 -18.59
CA ALA A 190 16.90 -10.97 -18.32
C ALA A 190 15.66 -11.36 -19.13
N GLU A 191 15.63 -12.59 -19.68
CA GLU A 191 14.43 -13.08 -20.37
C GLU A 191 13.33 -13.50 -19.38
N ASP A 192 13.70 -13.85 -18.11
CA ASP A 192 12.79 -14.11 -17.00
C ASP A 192 13.03 -13.08 -15.90
N ASP A 193 13.37 -13.46 -14.68
CA ASP A 193 13.46 -12.54 -13.54
C ASP A 193 14.77 -11.74 -13.49
N GLY A 194 14.72 -10.50 -13.06
CA GLY A 194 15.91 -9.65 -12.94
C GLY A 194 16.83 -10.09 -11.82
N ILE A 195 16.33 -10.09 -10.58
CA ILE A 195 17.07 -10.44 -9.35
C ILE A 195 16.18 -11.31 -8.47
N VAL A 196 16.67 -12.51 -8.15
CA VAL A 196 15.98 -13.49 -7.31
C VAL A 196 16.79 -13.75 -6.04
N GLY A 197 16.23 -13.46 -4.89
CA GLY A 197 16.72 -13.91 -3.59
C GLY A 197 15.72 -14.90 -3.01
N LYS A 198 16.06 -16.19 -2.98
CA LYS A 198 15.07 -17.18 -2.62
C LYS A 198 14.59 -16.98 -1.18
N ASP A 199 15.51 -16.87 -0.23
CA ASP A 199 15.21 -16.78 1.19
C ASP A 199 14.95 -15.34 1.62
N SER A 200 15.76 -14.39 1.16
CA SER A 200 15.51 -12.96 1.38
C SER A 200 16.22 -12.07 0.37
N ILE A 201 15.77 -10.82 0.28
CA ILE A 201 16.44 -9.74 -0.45
C ILE A 201 16.60 -8.54 0.48
N LYS A 202 17.84 -8.01 0.57
CA LYS A 202 18.12 -6.76 1.24
C LYS A 202 18.91 -5.83 0.33
N VAL A 203 18.39 -4.62 0.09
CA VAL A 203 19.09 -3.61 -0.72
C VAL A 203 19.25 -2.34 0.11
N THR A 204 20.50 -1.98 0.38
CA THR A 204 20.83 -0.77 1.15
C THR A 204 21.28 0.38 0.25
N GLY A 205 21.66 0.08 -1.01
CA GLY A 205 22.14 1.08 -1.97
C GLY A 205 22.31 0.52 -3.37
N GLY A 206 22.84 1.33 -4.26
CA GLY A 206 23.08 0.97 -5.66
C GLY A 206 22.18 1.71 -6.63
N VAL A 207 22.48 1.55 -7.93
CA VAL A 207 21.69 2.09 -9.04
C VAL A 207 21.34 0.92 -9.97
N PHE A 208 20.07 0.74 -10.23
CA PHE A 208 19.54 -0.39 -10.97
C PHE A 208 18.76 0.08 -12.20
N ASP A 209 19.09 -0.47 -13.34
CA ASP A 209 18.33 -0.38 -14.59
C ASP A 209 18.02 -1.81 -15.02
N ILE A 210 16.79 -2.26 -14.75
CA ILE A 210 16.37 -3.65 -14.93
C ILE A 210 15.31 -3.72 -16.01
N THR A 211 15.56 -4.56 -17.01
CA THR A 211 14.57 -5.00 -17.99
C THR A 211 14.46 -6.52 -17.88
N ALA A 212 13.30 -7.01 -17.46
CA ALA A 212 13.03 -8.41 -17.23
C ALA A 212 11.74 -8.85 -17.95
N GLY A 213 11.77 -10.07 -18.50
CA GLY A 213 10.56 -10.67 -19.08
C GLY A 213 9.58 -11.17 -18.01
N GLY A 214 10.11 -11.59 -16.86
CA GLY A 214 9.42 -11.95 -15.61
C GLY A 214 9.37 -10.78 -14.65
N ASP A 215 9.74 -11.04 -13.39
CA ASP A 215 9.71 -10.08 -12.28
C ASP A 215 11.01 -9.28 -12.18
N GLY A 216 10.94 -8.06 -11.66
CA GLY A 216 12.12 -7.23 -11.45
C GLY A 216 12.98 -7.72 -10.29
N PHE A 217 12.38 -7.79 -9.10
CA PHE A 217 12.92 -8.45 -7.91
C PHE A 217 11.92 -9.48 -7.41
N LYS A 218 12.43 -10.64 -7.00
CA LYS A 218 11.60 -11.76 -6.60
C LYS A 218 12.15 -12.50 -5.39
N THR A 219 11.31 -12.78 -4.40
CA THR A 219 11.57 -13.79 -3.39
C THR A 219 10.69 -15.02 -3.60
N SER A 220 11.16 -16.22 -3.23
CA SER A 220 10.47 -17.46 -3.61
C SER A 220 10.43 -18.57 -2.58
N ASN A 221 10.84 -18.31 -1.32
CA ASN A 221 10.76 -19.31 -0.27
C ASN A 221 9.40 -19.29 0.44
N GLU A 222 8.58 -20.31 0.23
CA GLU A 222 7.23 -20.43 0.77
C GLU A 222 7.17 -20.89 2.25
N THR A 223 8.32 -21.20 2.91
CA THR A 223 8.29 -21.97 4.16
C THR A 223 8.70 -21.23 5.44
N GLU A 224 8.90 -19.95 5.49
CA GLU A 224 9.23 -19.15 6.70
C GLU A 224 10.18 -17.98 6.41
N LYS A 225 10.58 -17.81 5.16
CA LYS A 225 11.46 -16.77 4.63
C LYS A 225 10.77 -16.14 3.42
N GLY A 226 11.46 -15.33 2.68
CA GLY A 226 10.92 -14.69 1.48
C GLY A 226 10.61 -13.21 1.69
N ASP A 227 11.19 -12.62 2.73
CA ASP A 227 11.06 -11.19 3.02
C ASP A 227 11.97 -10.35 2.12
N ALA A 228 11.59 -9.08 1.90
CA ALA A 228 12.44 -8.11 1.24
C ALA A 228 12.49 -6.77 1.97
N GLU A 229 13.67 -6.15 2.00
CA GLU A 229 13.91 -4.85 2.61
C GLU A 229 14.71 -3.95 1.66
N PHE A 230 14.19 -2.75 1.40
CA PHE A 230 14.86 -1.70 0.63
C PHE A 230 15.01 -0.46 1.51
N THR A 231 16.24 -0.14 1.88
CA THR A 231 16.54 1.04 2.71
C THR A 231 17.13 2.20 1.90
N GLY A 232 17.54 1.94 0.66
CA GLY A 232 18.14 2.91 -0.24
C GLY A 232 18.23 2.41 -1.67
N GLY A 233 18.90 3.15 -2.53
CA GLY A 233 19.09 2.82 -3.94
C GLY A 233 18.22 3.64 -4.88
N THR A 234 18.52 3.50 -6.19
CA THR A 234 17.73 4.10 -7.27
C THR A 234 17.42 3.01 -8.29
N PHE A 235 16.14 2.82 -8.57
CA PHE A 235 15.62 1.71 -9.34
C PHE A 235 14.80 2.22 -10.52
N THR A 236 15.19 1.81 -11.73
CA THR A 236 14.38 1.87 -12.94
C THR A 236 14.08 0.44 -13.34
N ILE A 237 12.83 0.03 -13.25
CA ILE A 237 12.40 -1.36 -13.40
C ILE A 237 11.33 -1.44 -14.47
N ASN A 238 11.59 -2.21 -15.53
CA ASN A 238 10.64 -2.49 -16.60
C ASN A 238 10.47 -4.01 -16.71
N THR A 239 9.27 -4.50 -16.46
CA THR A 239 9.00 -5.94 -16.36
C THR A 239 7.85 -6.38 -17.22
N GLY A 240 7.89 -7.64 -17.62
CA GLY A 240 6.75 -8.30 -18.25
C GLY A 240 5.72 -8.82 -17.25
N SER A 241 6.17 -9.09 -16.01
CA SER A 241 5.37 -9.50 -14.85
C SER A 241 5.41 -8.42 -13.77
N ASP A 242 5.58 -8.80 -12.50
CA ASP A 242 5.56 -7.87 -11.37
C ASP A 242 6.86 -7.05 -11.27
N GLY A 243 6.77 -5.81 -10.85
CA GLY A 243 7.97 -5.01 -10.58
C GLY A 243 8.75 -5.56 -9.38
N LEU A 244 8.07 -5.73 -8.25
CA LEU A 244 8.55 -6.45 -7.07
C LEU A 244 7.54 -7.54 -6.73
N GLN A 245 7.97 -8.81 -6.71
CA GLN A 245 7.18 -9.95 -6.24
C GLN A 245 7.80 -10.55 -4.99
N ILE A 246 7.18 -10.35 -3.85
CA ILE A 246 7.68 -10.77 -2.55
C ILE A 246 6.70 -11.78 -1.94
N ILE A 247 7.19 -13.01 -1.68
CA ILE A 247 6.35 -14.09 -1.19
C ILE A 247 5.94 -13.93 0.29
N ALA A 248 6.57 -13.03 1.03
CA ALA A 248 6.28 -12.78 2.43
C ALA A 248 6.07 -11.27 2.69
N ASN A 249 6.94 -10.62 3.43
CA ASN A 249 6.81 -9.22 3.81
C ASN A 249 7.76 -8.34 3.03
N LEU A 250 7.28 -7.18 2.60
CA LEU A 250 8.07 -6.13 1.98
C LEU A 250 8.16 -4.90 2.87
N LEU A 251 9.37 -4.41 3.12
CA LEU A 251 9.64 -3.11 3.72
C LEU A 251 10.40 -2.20 2.74
N ILE A 252 9.85 -1.03 2.48
CA ILE A 252 10.57 0.06 1.81
C ILE A 252 10.67 1.24 2.79
N SER A 253 11.87 1.48 3.31
CA SER A 253 12.13 2.61 4.21
C SER A 253 12.85 3.77 3.53
N GLY A 254 13.36 3.56 2.30
CA GLY A 254 14.04 4.59 1.51
C GLY A 254 14.23 4.19 0.06
N GLY A 255 14.95 5.01 -0.70
CA GLY A 255 15.22 4.79 -2.12
C GLY A 255 14.29 5.54 -3.06
N THR A 256 14.59 5.43 -4.36
CA THR A 256 13.78 6.01 -5.44
C THR A 256 13.46 4.93 -6.45
N PHE A 257 12.18 4.70 -6.69
CA PHE A 257 11.66 3.64 -7.56
C PHE A 257 10.86 4.25 -8.70
N ASP A 258 11.17 3.81 -9.92
CA ASP A 258 10.39 4.05 -11.13
C ASP A 258 10.10 2.69 -11.76
N ILE A 259 8.87 2.20 -11.57
CA ILE A 259 8.46 0.84 -11.92
C ILE A 259 7.40 0.88 -13.01
N THR A 260 7.65 0.16 -14.10
CA THR A 260 6.65 -0.16 -15.11
C THR A 260 6.47 -1.67 -15.18
N ALA A 261 5.27 -2.16 -14.83
CA ALA A 261 4.92 -3.57 -14.84
C ALA A 261 3.93 -3.89 -15.96
N GLY A 262 4.19 -4.96 -16.69
CA GLY A 262 3.43 -5.30 -17.89
C GLY A 262 3.55 -4.20 -18.95
N ASN A 263 2.42 -3.79 -19.53
CA ASN A 263 2.38 -2.70 -20.50
C ASN A 263 1.97 -1.36 -19.88
N GLY A 264 2.02 -1.27 -18.56
CA GLY A 264 1.57 -0.11 -17.80
C GLY A 264 0.05 0.13 -17.88
N SER A 265 -0.43 1.12 -17.17
CA SER A 265 -1.85 1.45 -16.99
C SER A 265 -2.57 1.92 -18.27
N GLY A 266 -1.85 2.07 -19.37
CA GLY A 266 -2.42 2.44 -20.69
C GLY A 266 -3.17 1.31 -21.38
N THR A 267 -2.85 0.08 -21.05
CA THR A 267 -3.54 -1.13 -21.49
C THR A 267 -4.49 -1.58 -20.39
N THR A 268 -5.77 -1.56 -20.65
CA THR A 268 -6.73 -2.22 -19.76
C THR A 268 -6.37 -3.69 -19.71
N SER A 269 -6.18 -4.22 -18.51
CA SER A 269 -6.25 -5.66 -18.28
C SER A 269 -7.54 -6.14 -18.96
N THR A 270 -7.43 -6.97 -20.00
CA THR A 270 -8.62 -7.54 -20.65
C THR A 270 -9.16 -8.69 -19.83
N SER A 271 -9.26 -8.52 -18.53
CA SER A 271 -10.06 -9.37 -17.67
C SER A 271 -11.57 -9.04 -17.81
N SER A 272 -12.02 -8.71 -19.04
CA SER A 272 -13.42 -8.85 -19.40
C SER A 272 -13.74 -10.35 -19.50
N GLN A 273 -13.56 -11.10 -18.43
CA GLN A 273 -14.12 -12.44 -18.29
C GLN A 273 -15.62 -12.37 -18.00
N TRP A 274 -16.32 -11.75 -18.92
CA TRP A 274 -17.73 -12.04 -19.08
C TRP A 274 -17.82 -13.32 -19.89
N LEU A 275 -18.17 -14.45 -19.26
CA LEU A 275 -18.31 -15.80 -19.81
C LEU A 275 -17.02 -16.67 -19.89
N GLY A 276 -16.71 -17.37 -18.79
CA GLY A 276 -16.32 -18.78 -18.82
C GLY A 276 -15.22 -19.20 -19.81
N SER A 277 -14.09 -18.52 -19.84
CA SER A 277 -12.89 -19.03 -20.49
C SER A 277 -11.84 -19.28 -19.41
N ASN A 278 -11.68 -20.54 -19.01
CA ASN A 278 -10.51 -21.01 -18.28
C ASN A 278 -9.28 -20.89 -19.21
N THR A 279 -8.66 -19.74 -19.24
CA THR A 279 -7.27 -19.60 -19.66
C THR A 279 -6.49 -19.23 -18.42
N SER A 280 -6.00 -20.26 -17.74
CA SER A 280 -4.95 -20.16 -16.73
C SER A 280 -3.66 -19.76 -17.45
N ASP A 281 -3.40 -18.49 -17.58
CA ASP A 281 -2.10 -17.85 -17.84
C ASP A 281 -2.29 -16.34 -18.07
N SER A 282 -2.80 -15.61 -17.08
CA SER A 282 -2.45 -14.20 -16.96
C SER A 282 -1.32 -14.13 -15.95
N SER A 283 -0.08 -13.92 -16.40
CA SER A 283 1.01 -13.54 -15.51
C SER A 283 0.55 -12.30 -14.73
N SER A 284 0.77 -12.26 -13.42
CA SER A 284 0.60 -11.06 -12.60
C SER A 284 1.44 -9.93 -13.21
N THR A 285 0.91 -8.72 -13.22
CA THR A 285 1.59 -7.52 -13.78
C THR A 285 1.42 -6.34 -12.82
N LYS A 286 1.56 -6.65 -11.52
CA LYS A 286 1.44 -5.69 -10.43
C LYS A 286 2.75 -4.90 -10.27
N GLY A 287 2.64 -3.65 -9.85
CA GLY A 287 3.83 -2.85 -9.62
C GLY A 287 4.66 -3.38 -8.45
N ILE A 288 4.04 -3.45 -7.29
CA ILE A 288 4.60 -3.98 -6.04
C ILE A 288 3.60 -4.96 -5.46
N LYS A 289 4.05 -6.21 -5.27
CA LYS A 289 3.24 -7.29 -4.71
C LYS A 289 3.94 -7.94 -3.53
N ALA A 290 3.20 -8.18 -2.44
CA ALA A 290 3.66 -9.00 -1.33
C ALA A 290 2.53 -9.89 -0.80
N ASP A 291 2.83 -11.16 -0.52
CA ASP A 291 1.78 -12.11 -0.11
C ASP A 291 1.35 -11.91 1.35
N SER A 292 2.23 -11.38 2.22
CA SER A 292 1.89 -11.16 3.65
C SER A 292 1.65 -9.69 3.98
N SER A 293 2.59 -8.81 3.66
CA SER A 293 2.43 -7.38 3.92
C SER A 293 3.31 -6.49 3.05
N VAL A 294 2.80 -5.31 2.71
CA VAL A 294 3.57 -4.19 2.16
C VAL A 294 3.63 -3.09 3.20
N GLN A 295 4.83 -2.71 3.62
CA GLN A 295 5.07 -1.56 4.51
C GLN A 295 5.97 -0.54 3.82
N ILE A 296 5.51 0.71 3.75
CA ILE A 296 6.27 1.84 3.20
C ILE A 296 6.48 2.86 4.30
N ASP A 297 7.72 3.00 4.76
CA ASP A 297 8.11 3.97 5.79
C ASP A 297 8.67 5.26 5.16
N GLY A 298 9.11 5.20 3.90
CA GLY A 298 9.70 6.34 3.21
C GLY A 298 10.02 6.08 1.74
N GLY A 299 10.87 6.93 1.17
CA GLY A 299 11.28 6.85 -0.23
C GLY A 299 10.38 7.64 -1.19
N THR A 300 10.75 7.56 -2.46
CA THR A 300 9.97 8.10 -3.59
C THR A 300 9.64 6.96 -4.53
N ILE A 301 8.37 6.66 -4.69
CA ILE A 301 7.91 5.49 -5.45
C ILE A 301 6.96 5.97 -6.54
N THR A 302 7.29 5.64 -7.78
CA THR A 302 6.43 5.85 -8.94
C THR A 302 6.15 4.50 -9.59
N VAL A 303 4.89 4.17 -9.75
CA VAL A 303 4.44 2.90 -10.35
C VAL A 303 3.48 3.18 -11.50
N ASN A 304 3.70 2.48 -12.61
CA ASN A 304 2.80 2.39 -13.73
C ASN A 304 2.59 0.92 -14.09
N SER A 305 1.51 0.31 -13.64
CA SER A 305 1.23 -1.12 -13.77
C SER A 305 0.03 -1.41 -14.66
N GLN A 306 0.03 -2.57 -15.27
CA GLN A 306 -1.13 -3.04 -16.06
C GLN A 306 -2.25 -3.58 -15.17
N ASP A 307 -1.90 -4.15 -14.03
CA ASP A 307 -2.74 -4.62 -12.94
C ASP A 307 -2.59 -3.64 -11.76
N ASP A 308 -2.74 -4.06 -10.50
CA ASP A 308 -2.63 -3.18 -9.34
C ASP A 308 -1.26 -2.50 -9.24
N ALA A 309 -1.24 -1.25 -8.75
CA ALA A 309 0.05 -0.63 -8.49
C ALA A 309 0.68 -1.16 -7.20
N PHE A 310 -0.08 -1.24 -6.12
CA PHE A 310 0.31 -1.94 -4.88
C PHE A 310 -0.70 -3.03 -4.59
N HIS A 311 -0.21 -4.23 -4.27
CA HIS A 311 -1.03 -5.37 -3.91
C HIS A 311 -0.47 -6.12 -2.70
N SER A 312 -1.33 -6.47 -1.76
CA SER A 312 -1.00 -7.42 -0.70
C SER A 312 -2.15 -8.39 -0.45
N ASN A 313 -1.84 -9.70 -0.46
CA ASN A 313 -2.79 -10.71 0.01
C ASN A 313 -3.04 -10.61 1.53
N GLY A 314 -2.34 -9.74 2.22
CA GLY A 314 -2.48 -9.43 3.64
C GLY A 314 -2.73 -7.94 3.88
N ASN A 315 -1.76 -7.25 4.45
CA ASN A 315 -1.91 -5.86 4.88
C ASN A 315 -1.08 -4.89 4.03
N VAL A 316 -1.57 -3.65 3.88
CA VAL A 316 -0.79 -2.53 3.36
C VAL A 316 -0.69 -1.46 4.44
N THR A 317 0.53 -1.01 4.77
CA THR A 317 0.78 0.07 5.73
C THR A 317 1.67 1.14 5.12
N ILE A 318 1.18 2.36 5.04
CA ILE A 318 1.94 3.51 4.56
C ILE A 318 2.20 4.45 5.74
N ASN A 319 3.45 4.52 6.20
CA ASN A 319 3.87 5.41 7.27
C ASN A 319 4.41 6.75 6.74
N GLY A 320 4.88 6.77 5.49
CA GLY A 320 5.47 7.96 4.89
C GLY A 320 5.81 7.78 3.41
N GLY A 321 6.66 8.68 2.89
CA GLY A 321 7.12 8.66 1.50
C GLY A 321 6.30 9.52 0.55
N VAL A 322 6.77 9.55 -0.71
CA VAL A 322 6.09 10.18 -1.85
C VAL A 322 5.74 9.09 -2.85
N ILE A 323 4.45 8.83 -3.02
CA ILE A 323 3.94 7.69 -3.77
C ILE A 323 3.05 8.19 -4.91
N ASN A 324 3.42 7.87 -6.15
CA ASN A 324 2.68 8.21 -7.36
C ASN A 324 2.29 6.92 -8.08
N LEU A 325 1.00 6.68 -8.25
CA LEU A 325 0.47 5.45 -8.80
C LEU A 325 -0.39 5.71 -10.03
N ALA A 326 -0.21 4.85 -11.02
CA ALA A 326 -1.11 4.71 -12.15
C ALA A 326 -1.28 3.22 -12.43
N SER A 327 -2.49 2.71 -12.40
CA SER A 327 -2.78 1.29 -12.57
C SER A 327 -3.85 1.05 -13.63
N GLY A 328 -3.88 -0.15 -14.15
CA GLY A 328 -4.95 -0.64 -15.02
C GLY A 328 -6.12 -1.21 -14.22
N ASP A 329 -5.86 -1.62 -12.95
CA ASP A 329 -6.84 -2.06 -11.97
C ASP A 329 -6.72 -1.17 -10.72
N ASP A 330 -6.38 -1.68 -9.54
CA ASP A 330 -6.42 -0.88 -8.33
C ASP A 330 -5.14 -0.07 -8.08
N GLY A 331 -5.31 1.13 -7.52
CA GLY A 331 -4.19 1.95 -7.09
C GLY A 331 -3.45 1.31 -5.91
N MET A 332 -4.19 0.88 -4.90
CA MET A 332 -3.70 0.08 -3.78
C MET A 332 -4.76 -0.95 -3.40
N HIS A 333 -4.35 -2.21 -3.27
CA HIS A 333 -5.19 -3.32 -2.83
C HIS A 333 -4.60 -4.02 -1.60
N ALA A 334 -5.46 -4.32 -0.61
CA ALA A 334 -5.13 -5.16 0.53
C ALA A 334 -6.29 -6.11 0.83
N ASP A 335 -6.04 -7.42 0.83
CA ASP A 335 -7.07 -8.40 1.20
C ASP A 335 -7.63 -8.15 2.61
N ASN A 336 -6.78 -7.67 3.54
CA ASN A 336 -7.13 -7.40 4.94
C ASN A 336 -7.14 -5.89 5.24
N ASP A 337 -6.16 -5.41 6.01
CA ASP A 337 -6.15 -4.03 6.51
C ASP A 337 -5.26 -3.13 5.64
N LEU A 338 -5.80 -2.00 5.21
CA LEU A 338 -5.04 -0.92 4.59
C LEU A 338 -4.99 0.27 5.54
N THR A 339 -3.78 0.63 5.98
CA THR A 339 -3.56 1.73 6.94
C THR A 339 -2.64 2.79 6.36
N ILE A 340 -3.07 4.04 6.34
CA ILE A 340 -2.28 5.20 5.94
C ILE A 340 -2.06 6.07 7.18
N ASN A 341 -0.81 6.13 7.65
CA ASN A 341 -0.39 6.93 8.80
C ASN A 341 0.20 8.28 8.39
N GLY A 342 0.57 8.44 7.12
CA GLY A 342 1.16 9.66 6.60
C GLY A 342 1.61 9.53 5.13
N GLY A 343 2.44 10.46 4.69
CA GLY A 343 2.99 10.48 3.32
C GLY A 343 2.18 11.35 2.36
N THR A 344 2.70 11.44 1.13
CA THR A 344 2.03 12.07 0.00
C THR A 344 1.68 11.00 -1.02
N ILE A 345 0.40 10.75 -1.24
CA ILE A 345 -0.09 9.67 -2.09
C ILE A 345 -0.91 10.27 -3.22
N ASN A 346 -0.55 9.95 -4.45
CA ASN A 346 -1.21 10.45 -5.64
C ASN A 346 -1.53 9.29 -6.58
N VAL A 347 -2.76 8.78 -6.50
CA VAL A 347 -3.31 7.84 -7.47
C VAL A 347 -3.87 8.65 -8.63
N THR A 348 -3.13 8.66 -9.74
CA THR A 348 -3.44 9.48 -10.92
C THR A 348 -4.42 8.81 -11.86
N LYS A 349 -4.50 7.48 -11.79
CA LYS A 349 -5.39 6.62 -12.55
C LYS A 349 -5.50 5.26 -11.87
N ALA A 350 -6.73 4.76 -11.71
CA ALA A 350 -7.04 3.40 -11.25
C ALA A 350 -8.45 3.02 -11.69
N TYR A 351 -8.79 1.74 -11.61
CA TYR A 351 -10.18 1.27 -11.62
C TYR A 351 -10.78 1.61 -10.27
N GLU A 352 -10.33 0.97 -9.17
CA GLU A 352 -10.57 1.42 -7.81
C GLU A 352 -9.32 2.15 -7.27
N GLY A 353 -9.55 3.21 -6.51
CA GLY A 353 -8.44 4.03 -6.04
C GLY A 353 -7.63 3.36 -4.94
N ILE A 354 -8.30 3.07 -3.83
CA ILE A 354 -7.75 2.43 -2.64
C ILE A 354 -8.77 1.42 -2.12
N GLU A 355 -8.44 0.13 -2.21
CA GLU A 355 -9.27 -0.98 -1.75
C GLU A 355 -8.65 -1.68 -0.54
N GLY A 356 -9.50 -2.18 0.36
CA GLY A 356 -9.07 -2.98 1.49
C GLY A 356 -10.20 -3.66 2.24
N GLY A 357 -9.90 -4.69 3.00
CA GLY A 357 -10.84 -5.32 3.91
C GLY A 357 -11.35 -4.36 4.96
N THR A 358 -10.43 -3.59 5.55
CA THR A 358 -10.68 -2.35 6.28
C THR A 358 -9.73 -1.27 5.81
N ILE A 359 -10.15 -0.01 5.83
CA ILE A 359 -9.31 1.12 5.46
C ILE A 359 -9.28 2.12 6.60
N THR A 360 -8.07 2.49 7.03
CA THR A 360 -7.86 3.52 8.06
C THR A 360 -6.89 4.58 7.57
N VAL A 361 -7.35 5.83 7.50
CA VAL A 361 -6.52 6.99 7.21
C VAL A 361 -6.32 7.80 8.48
N ASN A 362 -5.10 7.79 9.02
CA ASN A 362 -4.75 8.56 10.22
C ASN A 362 -4.20 9.95 9.87
N ASP A 363 -3.43 10.08 8.80
CA ASP A 363 -2.88 11.34 8.30
C ASP A 363 -2.44 11.17 6.83
N GLY A 364 -1.91 12.21 6.20
CA GLY A 364 -1.34 12.23 4.85
C GLY A 364 -1.98 13.26 3.92
N ASP A 365 -1.32 13.49 2.78
CA ASP A 365 -1.86 14.26 1.65
C ASP A 365 -2.19 13.28 0.53
N ILE A 366 -3.48 12.95 0.39
CA ILE A 366 -3.95 11.84 -0.45
C ILE A 366 -4.82 12.39 -1.56
N LYS A 367 -4.46 12.05 -2.79
CA LYS A 367 -5.24 12.39 -3.97
C LYS A 367 -5.52 11.14 -4.79
N VAL A 368 -6.80 10.90 -5.08
CA VAL A 368 -7.27 9.72 -5.80
C VAL A 368 -8.10 10.12 -7.01
N VAL A 369 -7.78 9.52 -8.16
CA VAL A 369 -8.59 9.58 -9.38
C VAL A 369 -8.89 8.14 -9.80
N ALA A 370 -10.17 7.75 -9.75
CA ALA A 370 -10.63 6.41 -10.07
C ALA A 370 -11.76 6.42 -11.11
N THR A 371 -11.83 5.35 -11.90
CA THR A 371 -12.88 5.15 -12.90
C THR A 371 -14.09 4.42 -12.34
N ASP A 372 -13.94 3.73 -11.21
CA ASP A 372 -15.00 3.23 -10.35
C ASP A 372 -14.87 3.91 -8.99
N ASP A 373 -14.69 3.19 -7.87
CA ASP A 373 -14.74 3.74 -6.54
C ASP A 373 -13.42 4.43 -6.12
N GLY A 374 -13.53 5.52 -5.35
CA GLY A 374 -12.36 6.24 -4.87
C GLY A 374 -11.66 5.51 -3.72
N PHE A 375 -12.41 5.20 -2.68
CA PHE A 375 -12.05 4.30 -1.58
C PHE A 375 -13.12 3.22 -1.51
N ASN A 376 -12.71 1.96 -1.40
CA ASN A 376 -13.61 0.81 -1.30
C ASN A 376 -13.20 -0.10 -0.13
N ALA A 377 -13.93 -0.01 1.00
CA ALA A 377 -13.75 -0.93 2.12
C ALA A 377 -14.66 -2.15 1.93
N ALA A 378 -14.34 -2.97 0.96
CA ALA A 378 -15.02 -4.21 0.61
C ALA A 378 -14.13 -5.42 0.93
N GLY A 379 -12.88 -5.36 0.51
CA GLY A 379 -11.88 -6.40 0.64
C GLY A 379 -12.29 -7.71 -0.04
N GLY A 380 -11.35 -8.45 -0.43
CA GLY A 380 -11.53 -9.76 -1.04
C GLY A 380 -10.27 -10.16 -1.76
N SER A 381 -10.09 -11.44 -2.00
CA SER A 381 -9.01 -11.92 -2.84
C SER A 381 -9.39 -11.69 -4.31
N ASP A 382 -8.48 -11.17 -5.13
CA ASP A 382 -8.61 -11.04 -6.60
C ASP A 382 -9.03 -12.36 -7.30
N THR A 383 -8.87 -13.48 -6.62
CA THR A 383 -9.33 -14.79 -7.12
C THR A 383 -10.85 -14.91 -7.15
N THR A 384 -11.57 -13.98 -6.54
CA THR A 384 -13.03 -13.90 -6.57
C THR A 384 -13.58 -12.97 -7.67
N SER A 385 -12.82 -12.74 -8.74
CA SER A 385 -13.30 -12.10 -9.99
C SER A 385 -14.46 -12.87 -10.65
N GLY A 386 -15.38 -13.28 -9.87
CA GLY A 386 -16.69 -13.78 -10.22
C GLY A 386 -17.70 -13.04 -9.39
N ARG A 387 -18.23 -11.93 -9.87
CA ARG A 387 -19.60 -11.58 -9.53
C ARG A 387 -20.46 -12.81 -9.83
N VAL A 388 -20.48 -13.75 -8.90
CA VAL A 388 -21.54 -14.76 -8.86
C VAL A 388 -22.80 -13.97 -8.54
N GLY A 389 -23.44 -13.47 -9.57
CA GLY A 389 -24.75 -12.88 -9.46
C GLY A 389 -25.68 -13.87 -8.78
N GLY A 390 -26.01 -13.57 -7.53
CA GLY A 390 -27.05 -14.30 -6.83
C GLY A 390 -26.70 -14.69 -5.42
N GLN A 391 -26.72 -13.73 -4.50
CA GLN A 391 -27.45 -13.84 -3.24
C GLN A 391 -27.24 -12.55 -2.45
N ASN A 392 -28.28 -11.69 -2.40
CA ASN A 392 -28.49 -10.59 -1.44
C ASN A 392 -27.21 -9.94 -0.86
N SER A 393 -26.38 -9.37 -1.69
CA SER A 393 -25.22 -8.56 -1.27
C SER A 393 -25.63 -7.14 -0.83
N PHE A 394 -26.90 -6.94 -0.45
CA PHE A 394 -27.40 -5.72 0.17
C PHE A 394 -27.41 -5.78 1.71
N ALA A 395 -26.88 -6.84 2.32
CA ALA A 395 -26.69 -6.90 3.76
C ALA A 395 -25.33 -6.28 4.09
N GLY A 396 -25.31 -5.16 4.81
CA GLY A 396 -24.07 -4.56 5.27
C GLY A 396 -23.25 -5.52 6.12
N ASP A 397 -21.94 -5.48 5.93
CA ASP A 397 -20.95 -6.25 6.70
C ASP A 397 -20.21 -5.31 7.68
N THR A 398 -20.58 -5.36 8.95
CA THR A 398 -19.97 -4.49 9.98
C THR A 398 -18.49 -4.74 10.22
N SER A 399 -17.91 -5.80 9.65
CA SER A 399 -16.47 -6.05 9.67
C SER A 399 -15.71 -5.18 8.65
N LYS A 400 -16.40 -4.68 7.62
CA LYS A 400 -15.84 -3.77 6.63
C LYS A 400 -16.00 -2.34 7.14
N VAL A 401 -14.88 -1.62 7.22
CA VAL A 401 -14.87 -0.30 7.84
C VAL A 401 -13.94 0.65 7.10
N LEU A 402 -14.46 1.78 6.68
CA LEU A 402 -13.64 2.91 6.25
C LEU A 402 -13.60 3.96 7.37
N THR A 403 -12.41 4.27 7.88
CA THR A 403 -12.18 5.25 8.94
C THR A 403 -11.24 6.35 8.48
N ILE A 404 -11.67 7.59 8.59
CA ILE A 404 -10.85 8.78 8.33
C ILE A 404 -10.67 9.54 9.65
N ASN A 405 -9.46 9.45 10.24
CA ASN A 405 -9.08 10.13 11.48
C ASN A 405 -8.39 11.47 11.23
N GLY A 406 -7.75 11.65 10.06
CA GLY A 406 -6.95 12.83 9.76
C GLY A 406 -6.61 12.97 8.28
N GLY A 407 -5.61 13.80 7.98
CA GLY A 407 -5.09 14.04 6.65
C GLY A 407 -5.88 15.03 5.81
N THR A 408 -5.38 15.26 4.61
CA THR A 408 -6.05 16.01 3.54
C THR A 408 -6.31 15.06 2.38
N ILE A 409 -7.58 14.81 2.08
CA ILE A 409 -8.00 13.80 1.11
C ILE A 409 -8.81 14.46 0.01
N TYR A 410 -8.43 14.21 -1.23
CA TYR A 410 -9.18 14.57 -2.41
C TYR A 410 -9.49 13.32 -3.24
N VAL A 411 -10.76 13.11 -3.51
CA VAL A 411 -11.26 11.97 -4.31
C VAL A 411 -12.00 12.49 -5.54
N ASN A 412 -11.69 11.92 -6.69
CA ASN A 412 -12.43 12.12 -7.93
C ASN A 412 -12.76 10.75 -8.54
N ALA A 413 -13.93 10.23 -8.22
CA ALA A 413 -14.37 8.88 -8.57
C ALA A 413 -15.58 8.91 -9.51
N SER A 414 -15.70 7.92 -10.41
CA SER A 414 -16.86 7.78 -11.31
C SER A 414 -17.87 6.77 -10.79
N GLY A 415 -17.43 5.83 -9.93
CA GLY A 415 -18.23 5.04 -9.00
C GLY A 415 -18.50 5.83 -7.72
N ASP A 416 -18.57 5.14 -6.58
CA ASP A 416 -18.76 5.79 -5.29
C ASP A 416 -17.49 6.54 -4.85
N GLY A 417 -17.66 7.70 -4.23
CA GLY A 417 -16.51 8.48 -3.81
C GLY A 417 -15.78 7.85 -2.63
N LEU A 418 -16.51 7.63 -1.55
CA LEU A 418 -16.11 6.83 -0.40
C LEU A 418 -17.13 5.72 -0.25
N ASP A 419 -16.72 4.49 -0.46
CA ASP A 419 -17.54 3.29 -0.27
C ASP A 419 -17.06 2.44 0.91
N SER A 420 -18.00 1.85 1.59
CA SER A 420 -17.77 0.79 2.55
C SER A 420 -18.93 -0.18 2.53
N ASN A 421 -18.67 -1.44 2.28
CA ASN A 421 -19.69 -2.48 2.44
C ASN A 421 -20.20 -2.61 3.89
N GLY A 422 -19.66 -1.82 4.81
CA GLY A 422 -19.99 -1.78 6.23
C GLY A 422 -20.09 -0.37 6.80
N ASN A 423 -19.27 -0.04 7.79
CA ASN A 423 -19.34 1.24 8.48
C ASN A 423 -18.41 2.28 7.84
N LEU A 424 -18.85 3.53 7.87
CA LEU A 424 -18.05 4.68 7.46
C LEU A 424 -17.92 5.67 8.62
N TYR A 425 -16.68 5.95 9.06
CA TYR A 425 -16.38 6.85 10.16
C TYR A 425 -15.50 8.00 9.72
N ILE A 426 -15.93 9.25 9.96
CA ILE A 426 -15.12 10.45 9.76
C ILE A 426 -14.95 11.14 11.10
N ALA A 427 -13.73 11.14 11.63
CA ALA A 427 -13.39 11.68 12.93
C ALA A 427 -12.53 12.95 12.86
N GLY A 428 -11.83 13.17 11.74
CA GLY A 428 -10.93 14.31 11.58
C GLY A 428 -10.56 14.58 10.13
N GLY A 429 -9.52 15.39 9.92
CA GLY A 429 -8.98 15.74 8.61
C GLY A 429 -9.84 16.67 7.78
N THR A 430 -9.48 16.77 6.50
CA THR A 430 -10.23 17.52 5.48
C THR A 430 -10.41 16.64 4.26
N THR A 431 -11.65 16.30 3.95
CA THR A 431 -11.99 15.39 2.85
C THR A 431 -12.87 16.09 1.83
N TYR A 432 -12.43 16.09 0.58
CA TYR A 432 -13.15 16.56 -0.58
C TYR A 432 -13.46 15.39 -1.52
N VAL A 433 -14.72 15.24 -1.91
CA VAL A 433 -15.17 14.19 -2.79
C VAL A 433 -15.91 14.77 -3.98
N ASP A 434 -15.36 14.56 -5.17
CA ASP A 434 -16.03 14.72 -6.44
C ASP A 434 -16.54 13.35 -6.88
N GLY A 435 -17.73 13.00 -6.44
CA GLY A 435 -18.38 11.71 -6.69
C GLY A 435 -18.96 11.58 -8.10
N PRO A 436 -19.76 10.53 -8.33
CA PRO A 436 -20.31 10.22 -9.65
C PRO A 436 -21.30 11.28 -10.16
N THR A 437 -21.44 11.35 -11.47
CA THR A 437 -22.44 12.18 -12.15
C THR A 437 -23.67 11.38 -12.58
N ASN A 438 -23.61 10.05 -12.50
CA ASN A 438 -24.73 9.14 -12.78
C ASN A 438 -25.50 8.83 -11.47
N ASN A 439 -26.75 8.41 -11.59
CA ASN A 439 -27.60 8.13 -10.43
C ASN A 439 -27.51 6.68 -9.91
N GLY A 440 -26.57 5.89 -10.40
CA GLY A 440 -26.34 4.51 -9.94
C GLY A 440 -25.46 4.42 -8.70
N ASN A 441 -24.63 5.44 -8.48
CA ASN A 441 -23.65 5.55 -7.40
C ASN A 441 -23.80 6.90 -6.69
N GLY A 442 -23.15 7.09 -5.54
CA GLY A 442 -23.19 8.28 -4.70
C GLY A 442 -21.81 8.86 -4.39
N PRO A 443 -21.73 10.13 -3.95
CA PRO A 443 -20.46 10.64 -3.44
C PRO A 443 -19.99 9.90 -2.19
N ILE A 444 -20.92 9.29 -1.46
CA ILE A 444 -20.72 8.45 -0.27
C ILE A 444 -21.65 7.26 -0.39
N ASP A 445 -21.14 6.05 -0.14
CA ASP A 445 -21.95 4.86 0.14
C ASP A 445 -21.45 4.14 1.41
N TYR A 446 -22.30 3.37 2.05
CA TYR A 446 -21.99 2.57 3.23
C TYR A 446 -23.01 1.42 3.35
N GLY A 447 -22.65 0.35 4.07
CA GLY A 447 -23.46 -0.85 4.18
C GLY A 447 -24.91 -0.60 4.62
N ASP A 448 -25.86 -1.26 3.98
CA ASP A 448 -27.29 -1.01 4.13
C ASP A 448 -27.81 -1.26 5.55
N SER A 449 -28.00 -2.48 5.96
CA SER A 449 -28.67 -2.79 7.23
C SER A 449 -27.70 -3.13 8.35
N GLY A 450 -27.81 -2.41 9.48
CA GLY A 450 -26.99 -2.62 10.66
C GLY A 450 -25.67 -1.86 10.65
N CYS A 451 -25.40 -1.10 9.60
CA CYS A 451 -24.21 -0.26 9.47
C CYS A 451 -24.53 1.21 9.72
N GLU A 452 -23.49 2.02 9.98
CA GLU A 452 -23.64 3.45 10.24
C GLU A 452 -22.62 4.28 9.44
N PHE A 453 -23.08 5.43 8.98
CA PHE A 453 -22.22 6.52 8.54
C PHE A 453 -22.17 7.57 9.66
N LYS A 454 -21.00 7.72 10.29
CA LYS A 454 -20.85 8.56 11.48
C LYS A 454 -19.79 9.64 11.28
N ILE A 455 -20.13 10.88 11.64
CA ILE A 455 -19.21 12.02 11.60
C ILE A 455 -19.05 12.59 13.00
N THR A 456 -17.82 12.63 13.49
CA THR A 456 -17.50 13.17 14.82
C THR A 456 -16.60 14.39 14.78
N GLY A 457 -15.96 14.69 13.64
CA GLY A 457 -15.07 15.83 13.46
C GLY A 457 -14.62 15.99 12.01
N GLY A 458 -13.64 16.86 11.79
CA GLY A 458 -13.07 17.16 10.49
C GLY A 458 -13.92 18.08 9.61
N THR A 459 -13.53 18.21 8.36
CA THR A 459 -14.31 18.88 7.31
C THR A 459 -14.55 17.89 6.18
N LEU A 460 -15.81 17.61 5.87
CA LEU A 460 -16.23 16.84 4.72
C LEU A 460 -17.00 17.72 3.77
N ILE A 461 -16.63 17.72 2.49
CA ILE A 461 -17.42 18.27 1.39
C ILE A 461 -17.49 17.19 0.31
N ALA A 462 -18.67 16.58 0.16
CA ALA A 462 -18.88 15.56 -0.85
C ALA A 462 -19.99 16.00 -1.79
N VAL A 463 -19.69 16.00 -3.08
CA VAL A 463 -20.63 16.39 -4.14
C VAL A 463 -20.75 15.28 -5.18
N GLY A 464 -21.91 15.14 -5.79
CA GLY A 464 -22.12 14.12 -6.82
C GLY A 464 -23.56 14.05 -7.30
N SER A 465 -23.98 12.86 -7.73
CA SER A 465 -25.36 12.58 -8.11
C SER A 465 -26.29 12.67 -6.89
N SER A 466 -27.57 12.88 -7.12
CA SER A 466 -28.59 12.86 -6.05
C SER A 466 -29.34 11.53 -5.95
N GLY A 467 -29.10 10.58 -6.87
CA GLY A 467 -29.85 9.33 -6.93
C GLY A 467 -29.54 8.37 -5.80
N MET A 468 -28.28 8.32 -5.37
CA MET A 468 -27.76 7.50 -4.27
C MET A 468 -27.19 8.34 -3.12
N ALA A 469 -27.43 9.67 -3.13
CA ALA A 469 -26.88 10.55 -2.10
C ALA A 469 -27.44 10.22 -0.71
N VAL A 470 -26.56 9.95 0.25
CA VAL A 470 -26.86 9.62 1.64
C VAL A 470 -26.34 10.69 2.58
N ASN A 471 -27.02 10.90 3.72
CA ASN A 471 -26.55 11.74 4.80
C ASN A 471 -26.01 10.87 5.93
N ALA A 472 -25.23 11.44 6.83
CA ALA A 472 -24.79 10.74 8.03
C ALA A 472 -25.98 10.21 8.85
N THR A 473 -25.84 9.00 9.39
CA THR A 473 -26.83 8.40 10.32
C THR A 473 -26.63 8.92 11.74
N SER A 474 -25.39 9.29 12.08
CA SER A 474 -24.99 9.79 13.40
C SER A 474 -23.93 10.88 13.25
N ALA A 475 -24.06 11.98 13.99
CA ALA A 475 -23.05 13.04 13.98
C ALA A 475 -23.02 13.79 15.31
N THR A 476 -21.81 14.22 15.73
CA THR A 476 -21.61 15.17 16.83
C THR A 476 -21.31 16.58 16.32
N GLN A 477 -21.06 16.72 15.04
CA GLN A 477 -20.78 17.96 14.31
C GLN A 477 -21.91 18.27 13.34
N THR A 478 -22.22 19.55 13.16
CA THR A 478 -23.29 19.97 12.24
C THR A 478 -23.02 19.51 10.82
N THR A 479 -23.96 18.77 10.25
CA THR A 479 -23.90 18.11 8.96
C THR A 479 -25.14 18.43 8.15
N VAL A 480 -24.98 18.80 6.89
CA VAL A 480 -26.09 19.13 5.98
C VAL A 480 -25.95 18.44 4.63
N MET A 481 -27.00 17.74 4.22
CA MET A 481 -27.20 17.24 2.87
C MET A 481 -28.17 18.17 2.13
N ILE A 482 -27.77 18.64 0.96
CA ILE A 482 -28.58 19.50 0.09
C ILE A 482 -28.76 18.77 -1.24
N ASN A 483 -29.99 18.34 -1.53
CA ASN A 483 -30.34 17.77 -2.83
C ASN A 483 -30.88 18.90 -3.73
N LEU A 484 -30.27 19.03 -4.89
CA LEU A 484 -30.55 20.09 -5.85
C LEU A 484 -31.56 19.59 -6.90
N THR A 485 -32.43 20.49 -7.38
CA THR A 485 -33.43 20.17 -8.39
C THR A 485 -32.85 19.98 -9.79
N SER A 486 -31.61 20.45 -10.00
CA SER A 486 -30.89 20.36 -11.28
C SER A 486 -29.42 20.10 -11.00
N SER A 487 -28.70 19.58 -12.00
CA SER A 487 -27.25 19.46 -11.97
C SER A 487 -26.61 20.83 -12.18
N TYR A 488 -25.55 21.11 -11.41
CA TYR A 488 -24.78 22.34 -11.46
C TYR A 488 -23.30 22.07 -11.72
N THR A 489 -22.58 23.08 -12.18
CA THR A 489 -21.13 23.07 -12.32
C THR A 489 -20.55 24.35 -11.73
N GLY A 490 -19.31 24.28 -11.24
CA GLY A 490 -18.56 25.43 -10.74
C GLY A 490 -18.51 25.52 -9.22
N ALA A 491 -17.90 26.60 -8.74
CA ALA A 491 -17.60 26.78 -7.34
C ALA A 491 -18.85 26.95 -6.49
N LEU A 492 -18.90 26.25 -5.37
CA LEU A 492 -19.93 26.39 -4.35
C LEU A 492 -19.40 27.15 -3.13
N THR A 493 -20.30 27.87 -2.44
CA THR A 493 -20.06 28.43 -1.12
C THR A 493 -21.26 28.19 -0.22
N PHE A 494 -21.00 27.88 1.07
CA PHE A 494 -22.03 27.71 2.10
C PHE A 494 -21.50 28.26 3.43
N GLY A 495 -21.94 29.47 3.78
CA GLY A 495 -21.31 30.25 4.85
C GLY A 495 -19.85 30.59 4.48
N ASP A 496 -18.94 30.27 5.39
CA ASP A 496 -17.49 30.48 5.20
C ASP A 496 -16.79 29.27 4.50
N ILE A 497 -17.56 28.30 4.08
CA ILE A 497 -17.06 27.12 3.37
C ILE A 497 -17.12 27.39 1.87
N SER A 498 -16.03 27.11 1.16
CA SER A 498 -15.94 27.19 -0.30
C SER A 498 -15.26 25.97 -0.88
N TYR A 499 -15.75 25.50 -2.02
CA TYR A 499 -15.18 24.39 -2.77
C TYR A 499 -15.41 24.55 -4.26
N SER A 500 -14.51 24.04 -5.08
CA SER A 500 -14.60 24.08 -6.54
C SER A 500 -14.56 22.66 -7.11
N PRO A 501 -15.71 21.97 -7.22
CA PRO A 501 -15.78 20.62 -7.78
C PRO A 501 -15.27 20.58 -9.22
N ALA A 502 -14.57 19.49 -9.56
CA ALA A 502 -14.07 19.25 -10.93
C ALA A 502 -15.18 18.75 -11.88
N LYS A 503 -16.28 18.21 -11.32
CA LYS A 503 -17.40 17.64 -12.09
C LYS A 503 -18.72 18.37 -11.82
N SER A 504 -19.73 18.03 -12.59
CA SER A 504 -21.10 18.47 -12.31
C SER A 504 -21.67 17.68 -11.11
N TYR A 505 -22.55 18.32 -10.33
CA TYR A 505 -23.14 17.73 -9.13
C TYR A 505 -24.60 18.11 -8.95
N GLN A 506 -25.35 17.26 -8.29
CA GLN A 506 -26.77 17.44 -7.97
C GLN A 506 -27.04 17.20 -6.47
N SER A 507 -26.06 16.79 -5.70
CA SER A 507 -26.08 16.70 -4.24
C SER A 507 -24.84 17.37 -3.65
N VAL A 508 -24.99 17.91 -2.45
CA VAL A 508 -23.91 18.53 -1.67
C VAL A 508 -24.04 18.10 -0.22
N LEU A 509 -23.10 17.30 0.28
CA LEU A 509 -22.99 16.97 1.69
C LEU A 509 -21.85 17.78 2.30
N ILE A 510 -22.14 18.53 3.35
CA ILE A 510 -21.14 19.31 4.08
C ILE A 510 -21.23 19.01 5.56
N SER A 511 -20.10 18.68 6.18
CA SER A 511 -19.94 18.63 7.62
C SER A 511 -18.71 19.45 8.01
N SER A 512 -18.84 20.36 8.97
CA SER A 512 -17.73 21.22 9.39
C SER A 512 -18.05 21.89 10.73
N ASP A 513 -17.02 22.17 11.53
CA ASP A 513 -17.09 22.98 12.76
C ASP A 513 -17.44 24.46 12.49
N LYS A 514 -17.32 24.91 11.22
CA LYS A 514 -17.74 26.25 10.78
C LYS A 514 -19.27 26.39 10.68
N LEU A 515 -20.03 25.31 10.78
CA LEU A 515 -21.48 25.32 10.73
C LEU A 515 -22.09 25.34 12.13
N SER A 516 -22.95 26.32 12.39
CA SER A 516 -23.60 26.50 13.69
C SER A 516 -25.06 26.06 13.65
N LEU A 517 -25.45 25.23 14.63
CA LEU A 517 -26.83 24.81 14.82
C LEU A 517 -27.74 26.04 15.04
N GLY A 518 -28.93 26.04 14.45
CA GLY A 518 -29.89 27.13 14.47
C GLY A 518 -29.64 28.25 13.47
N SER A 519 -28.50 28.26 12.79
CA SER A 519 -28.16 29.28 11.79
C SER A 519 -28.75 28.93 10.42
N THR A 520 -29.00 29.98 9.62
CA THR A 520 -29.43 29.85 8.22
C THR A 520 -28.26 30.19 7.30
N TYR A 521 -27.93 29.28 6.41
CA TYR A 521 -26.91 29.48 5.37
C TYR A 521 -27.53 29.36 4.01
N THR A 522 -26.98 30.11 3.03
CA THR A 522 -27.40 30.03 1.64
C THR A 522 -26.31 29.34 0.81
N LEU A 523 -26.66 28.24 0.17
CA LEU A 523 -25.82 27.65 -0.86
C LEU A 523 -25.80 28.55 -2.05
N LYS A 524 -24.63 29.00 -2.45
CA LYS A 524 -24.40 29.73 -3.69
C LYS A 524 -23.55 28.88 -4.64
N ILE A 525 -23.85 28.96 -5.91
CA ILE A 525 -23.06 28.35 -6.97
C ILE A 525 -22.68 29.46 -7.96
N ASN A 526 -21.38 29.63 -8.21
CA ASN A 526 -20.85 30.73 -9.00
C ASN A 526 -21.40 32.12 -8.54
N ASN A 527 -21.42 32.30 -7.21
CA ASN A 527 -21.97 33.50 -6.52
C ASN A 527 -23.47 33.73 -6.70
N THR A 528 -24.22 32.79 -7.28
CA THR A 528 -25.69 32.87 -7.41
C THR A 528 -26.33 32.11 -6.26
N ASP A 529 -27.27 32.72 -5.57
CA ASP A 529 -28.06 32.12 -4.50
C ASP A 529 -28.92 30.98 -5.07
N ILE A 530 -28.75 29.76 -4.58
CA ILE A 530 -29.49 28.59 -5.05
C ILE A 530 -30.54 28.14 -4.02
N GLN A 531 -30.12 27.94 -2.77
CA GLN A 531 -30.99 27.40 -1.73
C GLN A 531 -30.53 27.85 -0.35
N SER A 532 -31.47 28.37 0.46
CA SER A 532 -31.22 28.69 1.87
C SER A 532 -31.68 27.51 2.75
N VAL A 533 -30.85 27.14 3.72
CA VAL A 533 -31.10 26.04 4.63
C VAL A 533 -30.88 26.51 6.07
N THR A 534 -31.87 26.28 6.94
CA THR A 534 -31.73 26.50 8.39
C THR A 534 -31.35 25.18 9.07
N LEU A 535 -30.24 25.16 9.79
CA LEU A 535 -29.68 23.97 10.42
C LEU A 535 -30.35 23.73 11.78
N ASN A 536 -31.60 23.26 11.78
CA ASN A 536 -32.37 23.05 13.00
C ASN A 536 -31.95 21.82 13.80
N ASN A 537 -31.26 20.87 13.17
CA ASN A 537 -30.75 19.63 13.78
C ASN A 537 -29.28 19.47 13.44
N VAL A 538 -28.56 18.70 14.24
CA VAL A 538 -27.15 18.35 13.97
C VAL A 538 -27.01 17.73 12.58
N ILE A 539 -27.93 16.86 12.21
CA ILE A 539 -28.05 16.29 10.86
C ILE A 539 -29.27 16.90 10.19
N THR A 540 -29.06 17.63 9.11
CA THR A 540 -30.13 18.31 8.36
C THR A 540 -30.11 17.83 6.91
N THR A 541 -31.28 17.52 6.33
CA THR A 541 -31.43 17.24 4.91
C THR A 541 -32.39 18.25 4.30
N SER A 542 -32.03 18.84 3.16
CA SER A 542 -32.80 19.81 2.42
C SER A 542 -32.94 19.38 0.96
N GLY A 543 -34.11 19.55 0.37
CA GLY A 543 -34.44 19.06 -0.95
C GLY A 543 -34.83 17.56 -0.95
N THR A 544 -35.17 17.06 -2.11
CA THR A 544 -35.58 15.64 -2.30
C THR A 544 -34.54 14.92 -3.14
N ALA A 545 -34.05 13.79 -2.68
CA ALA A 545 -33.14 12.94 -3.46
C ALA A 545 -33.80 12.52 -4.80
N GLY A 546 -32.99 12.37 -5.85
CA GLY A 546 -33.44 11.84 -7.12
C GLY A 546 -33.96 10.40 -6.95
N MET A 547 -34.92 9.99 -7.79
CA MET A 547 -35.39 8.60 -7.76
C MET A 547 -34.32 7.68 -8.37
N ARG A 548 -34.02 6.56 -7.68
CA ARG A 548 -33.28 5.43 -8.28
C ARG A 548 -33.97 5.03 -9.59
N PRO A 549 -33.26 4.88 -10.71
CA PRO A 549 -33.81 4.21 -11.89
C PRO A 549 -34.02 2.72 -11.55
N GLY A 550 -35.26 2.28 -11.42
CA GLY A 550 -35.54 0.86 -11.32
C GLY A 550 -36.42 0.37 -10.16
N MET A 551 -36.71 1.16 -9.13
CA MET A 551 -37.74 0.82 -8.14
C MET A 551 -39.09 1.41 -8.56
N GLY A 552 -39.73 0.79 -9.53
CA GLY A 552 -41.17 0.95 -9.75
C GLY A 552 -41.92 0.52 -8.49
N GLN A 553 -42.80 1.38 -7.99
CA GLN A 553 -43.74 1.07 -6.91
C GLN A 553 -44.38 -0.31 -7.14
N GLY A 554 -43.94 -1.33 -6.39
CA GLY A 554 -44.64 -2.61 -6.31
C GLY A 554 -46.03 -2.37 -5.74
N GLN A 555 -47.03 -2.39 -6.60
CA GLN A 555 -48.45 -2.49 -6.20
C GLN A 555 -48.59 -3.62 -5.19
N GLN A 556 -49.09 -3.32 -4.01
CA GLN A 556 -49.76 -4.30 -3.14
C GLN A 556 -50.94 -4.92 -3.91
N GLY A 557 -50.68 -5.98 -4.63
CA GLY A 557 -51.67 -6.83 -5.19
C GLY A 557 -51.80 -8.08 -4.33
N GLY A 558 -52.87 -8.16 -3.54
CA GLY A 558 -53.22 -9.34 -2.76
C GLY A 558 -53.33 -10.58 -3.66
N MET A 559 -52.56 -11.63 -3.40
CA MET A 559 -52.80 -12.96 -3.93
C MET A 559 -53.78 -13.70 -3.04
N GLN A 560 -55.04 -13.75 -3.50
CA GLN A 560 -55.97 -14.79 -3.12
C GLN A 560 -55.52 -16.12 -3.74
N GLY A 561 -55.59 -17.15 -2.93
CA GLY A 561 -55.26 -18.51 -3.32
C GLY A 561 -56.13 -19.08 -4.44
N GLY A 562 -55.54 -19.94 -5.20
CA GLY A 562 -56.18 -20.80 -6.18
C GLY A 562 -55.34 -22.06 -6.39
N GLY A 563 -55.67 -23.13 -5.69
CA GLY A 563 -55.12 -24.44 -5.93
C GLY A 563 -55.71 -25.11 -7.17
N ARG A 564 -54.93 -26.03 -7.73
CA ARG A 564 -55.26 -27.26 -8.49
C ARG A 564 -54.16 -27.50 -9.54
N ARG A 565 -53.58 -28.61 -9.66
CA ARG A 565 -53.62 -30.07 -9.47
C ARG A 565 -52.20 -30.61 -9.63
#